data_1b0d87a5c6c69b3d96be48cd8a14b014
#
_entry.id   1b0d87a5c6c69b3d96be48cd8a14b014
#
_cell.length_a   1.000
_cell.length_b   1.000
_cell.length_c   1.000
_cell.angle_alpha   90.00
_cell.angle_beta   90.00
_cell.angle_gamma   90.00
#
_symmetry.space_group_name_H-M   'P 1'
#
loop_
_entity.id
_entity.type
_entity.pdbx_description
1 polymer ?
#
loop_
_entity_poly.entity_id
_entity_poly.type
_entity_poly.pdbx_seq_one_letter_code
_entity_poly.pdbx_strand_id
1 'polypeptide(L)'
;MIYRLRPYQEECVKSISDYINSDRHDPVLVIGPVGCGKSILIAEAARLMGDKTLILQPSRELLIQNYCKLTSYGIPATIYSASCGKKELSNMIYATLGSIKKVVGQLKEMGIRNVLIDEAHAGYSPEDGSEFMTFMNELKPRKVIGFTATPCRLKNMSIGQTSYSQLNFITRMRPVYFKNLIHVIQVEEMIRQGFWTPLKYETWDFNGDALKLNSNGSEYTAESISEAVRKNGLNNLILRRLMILKNSCKSILVFMDSVESCNTAARWMNDHIRSGIADVVHGGTPKKQREAIVERFKSGGTQVVFN
;
A
#
# COMPACT_ATOMS: atom_id res chain seq x y z
N MET A 1 21.52 10.73 8.33
CA MET A 1 22.15 9.74 7.39
C MET A 1 21.48 9.94 6.04
N ILE A 2 22.19 10.48 5.06
CA ILE A 2 21.65 10.68 3.70
C ILE A 2 21.62 9.30 3.04
N TYR A 3 20.45 8.85 2.64
CA TYR A 3 20.29 7.58 1.91
C TYR A 3 20.93 7.75 0.51
N ARG A 4 21.79 6.81 0.13
CA ARG A 4 22.28 6.74 -1.23
C ARG A 4 21.15 6.16 -2.10
N LEU A 5 20.73 6.89 -3.10
CA LEU A 5 19.74 6.42 -4.07
C LEU A 5 20.32 5.26 -4.90
N ARG A 6 19.44 4.34 -5.28
CA ARG A 6 19.75 3.29 -6.24
C ARG A 6 19.62 3.85 -7.66
N PRO A 7 20.27 3.29 -8.69
CA PRO A 7 20.23 3.84 -10.05
C PRO A 7 18.82 4.12 -10.57
N TYR A 8 17.89 3.17 -10.43
CA TYR A 8 16.51 3.37 -10.84
C TYR A 8 15.76 4.45 -10.03
N GLN A 9 16.18 4.71 -8.79
CA GLN A 9 15.63 5.79 -7.97
C GLN A 9 16.17 7.14 -8.43
N GLU A 10 17.46 7.22 -8.80
CA GLU A 10 18.07 8.43 -9.36
C GLU A 10 17.38 8.85 -10.65
N GLU A 11 17.09 7.92 -11.55
CA GLU A 11 16.32 8.16 -12.78
C GLU A 11 14.91 8.66 -12.48
N CYS A 12 14.23 8.06 -11.50
CA CYS A 12 12.92 8.48 -11.07
C CYS A 12 12.94 9.90 -10.48
N VAL A 13 13.90 10.20 -9.62
CA VAL A 13 14.11 11.53 -9.01
C VAL A 13 14.42 12.57 -10.07
N LYS A 14 15.18 12.23 -11.11
CA LYS A 14 15.41 13.11 -12.27
C LYS A 14 14.11 13.45 -12.98
N SER A 15 13.28 12.45 -13.30
CA SER A 15 11.97 12.68 -13.92
C SER A 15 11.04 13.54 -13.06
N ILE A 16 11.09 13.39 -11.75
CA ILE A 16 10.37 14.22 -10.79
C ILE A 16 10.90 15.66 -10.82
N SER A 17 12.21 15.85 -10.81
CA SER A 17 12.85 17.15 -10.88
C SER A 17 12.51 17.90 -12.19
N ASP A 18 12.54 17.19 -13.32
CA ASP A 18 12.18 17.74 -14.62
C ASP A 18 10.72 18.24 -14.63
N TYR A 19 9.79 17.47 -14.04
CA TYR A 19 8.41 17.91 -13.90
C TYR A 19 8.26 19.12 -12.97
N ILE A 20 8.92 19.12 -11.82
CA ILE A 20 8.87 20.24 -10.86
C ILE A 20 9.34 21.54 -11.51
N ASN A 21 10.41 21.49 -12.29
CA ASN A 21 11.04 22.63 -12.94
C ASN A 21 10.35 23.06 -14.27
N SER A 22 9.43 22.24 -14.79
CA SER A 22 8.68 22.57 -16.01
C SER A 22 7.53 23.55 -15.74
N ASP A 23 6.98 24.14 -16.80
CA ASP A 23 5.77 24.98 -16.73
C ASP A 23 4.46 24.18 -16.64
N ARG A 24 4.54 22.85 -16.59
CA ARG A 24 3.38 21.96 -16.47
C ARG A 24 2.76 22.07 -15.09
N HIS A 25 1.43 22.05 -15.03
CA HIS A 25 0.62 22.08 -13.80
C HIS A 25 -0.39 20.92 -13.71
N ASP A 26 -0.43 20.06 -14.73
CA ASP A 26 -1.29 18.88 -14.71
C ASP A 26 -0.84 17.87 -13.65
N PRO A 27 -1.76 17.26 -12.91
CA PRO A 27 -1.43 16.18 -11.99
C PRO A 27 -0.77 15.01 -12.70
N VAL A 28 0.36 14.54 -12.15
CA VAL A 28 1.17 13.47 -12.74
C VAL A 28 1.33 12.29 -11.79
N LEU A 29 1.68 11.14 -12.35
CA LEU A 29 1.81 9.88 -11.62
C LEU A 29 3.23 9.31 -11.76
N VAL A 30 3.74 8.76 -10.66
CA VAL A 30 4.92 7.91 -10.58
C VAL A 30 4.45 6.51 -10.18
N ILE A 31 4.80 5.51 -10.98
CA ILE A 31 4.53 4.10 -10.68
C ILE A 31 5.81 3.45 -10.19
N GLY A 32 5.75 2.87 -8.99
CA GLY A 32 6.85 2.10 -8.42
C GLY A 32 6.35 0.89 -7.68
N PRO A 33 6.84 -0.32 -8.00
CA PRO A 33 6.38 -1.55 -7.35
C PRO A 33 6.66 -1.55 -5.85
N VAL A 34 6.04 -2.47 -5.13
CA VAL A 34 6.31 -2.67 -3.70
C VAL A 34 7.80 -2.96 -3.52
N GLY A 35 8.44 -2.36 -2.52
CA GLY A 35 9.87 -2.53 -2.27
C GLY A 35 10.82 -1.67 -3.11
N CYS A 36 10.32 -0.87 -4.08
CA CYS A 36 11.18 0.06 -4.83
C CYS A 36 11.69 1.26 -4.00
N GLY A 37 11.15 1.45 -2.79
CA GLY A 37 11.51 2.58 -1.93
C GLY A 37 10.68 3.84 -2.16
N LYS A 38 9.38 3.71 -2.45
CA LYS A 38 8.45 4.85 -2.62
C LYS A 38 8.59 5.92 -1.52
N SER A 39 8.76 5.50 -0.26
CA SER A 39 8.96 6.45 0.86
C SER A 39 10.18 7.34 0.70
N ILE A 40 11.26 6.83 0.08
CA ILE A 40 12.46 7.61 -0.24
C ILE A 40 12.15 8.56 -1.39
N LEU A 41 11.48 8.09 -2.44
CA LEU A 41 11.09 8.91 -3.59
C LEU A 41 10.16 10.06 -3.20
N ILE A 42 9.20 9.81 -2.29
CA ILE A 42 8.32 10.84 -1.74
C ILE A 42 9.13 11.87 -0.93
N ALA A 43 10.08 11.43 -0.11
CA ALA A 43 10.93 12.32 0.66
C ALA A 43 11.82 13.19 -0.26
N GLU A 44 12.41 12.60 -1.31
CA GLU A 44 13.19 13.35 -2.31
C GLU A 44 12.31 14.32 -3.11
N ALA A 45 11.11 13.92 -3.52
CA ALA A 45 10.14 14.81 -4.17
C ALA A 45 9.76 16.00 -3.27
N ALA A 46 9.50 15.74 -1.98
CA ALA A 46 9.20 16.78 -1.00
C ALA A 46 10.40 17.75 -0.83
N ARG A 47 11.61 17.23 -0.77
CA ARG A 47 12.84 18.04 -0.70
C ARG A 47 13.00 18.92 -1.95
N LEU A 48 12.77 18.37 -3.14
CA LEU A 48 12.87 19.11 -4.40
C LEU A 48 11.78 20.17 -4.57
N MET A 49 10.56 19.88 -4.10
CA MET A 49 9.46 20.85 -4.09
C MET A 49 9.70 21.98 -3.08
N GLY A 50 10.50 21.74 -2.06
CA GLY A 50 10.80 22.71 -1.01
C GLY A 50 9.58 23.02 -0.14
N ASP A 51 9.55 24.25 0.38
CA ASP A 51 8.46 24.73 1.24
C ASP A 51 7.08 24.77 0.53
N LYS A 52 6.02 24.86 1.35
CA LYS A 52 4.62 24.92 0.89
C LYS A 52 4.13 23.62 0.25
N THR A 53 4.55 22.51 0.85
CA THR A 53 4.22 21.15 0.36
C THR A 53 3.34 20.38 1.36
N LEU A 54 2.23 19.86 0.86
CA LEU A 54 1.36 18.92 1.56
C LEU A 54 1.61 17.49 1.05
N ILE A 55 1.82 16.56 1.96
CA ILE A 55 1.99 15.14 1.66
C ILE A 55 0.78 14.37 2.22
N LEU A 56 -0.10 13.89 1.32
CA LEU A 56 -1.27 13.11 1.67
C LEU A 56 -0.91 11.63 1.79
N GLN A 57 -1.35 11.04 2.90
CA GLN A 57 -1.12 9.64 3.24
C GLN A 57 -2.47 8.93 3.49
N PRO A 58 -2.65 7.68 3.02
CA PRO A 58 -3.93 6.98 3.16
C PRO A 58 -4.18 6.45 4.57
N SER A 59 -3.13 6.14 5.34
CA SER A 59 -3.25 5.60 6.69
C SER A 59 -2.28 6.25 7.68
N ARG A 60 -2.59 6.07 8.97
CA ARG A 60 -1.74 6.52 10.08
C ARG A 60 -0.35 5.89 10.04
N GLU A 61 -0.27 4.60 9.75
CA GLU A 61 0.97 3.83 9.75
C GLU A 61 1.92 4.33 8.67
N LEU A 62 1.43 4.49 7.44
CA LEU A 62 2.20 5.03 6.32
C LEU A 62 2.58 6.49 6.56
N LEU A 63 1.69 7.27 7.18
CA LEU A 63 1.98 8.66 7.52
C LEU A 63 3.18 8.75 8.48
N ILE A 64 3.17 7.99 9.57
CA ILE A 64 4.28 7.98 10.54
C ILE A 64 5.56 7.49 9.89
N GLN A 65 5.51 6.40 9.12
CA GLN A 65 6.68 5.85 8.43
C GLN A 65 7.32 6.87 7.47
N ASN A 66 6.52 7.51 6.64
CA ASN A 66 7.01 8.46 5.64
C ASN A 66 7.46 9.78 6.27
N TYR A 67 6.77 10.23 7.31
CA TYR A 67 7.20 11.38 8.12
C TYR A 67 8.56 11.15 8.76
N CYS A 68 8.75 10.00 9.43
CA CYS A 68 10.05 9.64 10.03
C CYS A 68 11.15 9.55 8.96
N LYS A 69 10.83 9.09 7.76
CA LYS A 69 11.77 9.03 6.65
C LYS A 69 12.22 10.43 6.24
N LEU A 70 11.30 11.36 6.00
CA LEU A 70 11.64 12.74 5.62
C LEU A 70 12.44 13.46 6.71
N THR A 71 12.00 13.35 7.96
CA THR A 71 12.69 14.04 9.08
C THR A 71 14.08 13.47 9.33
N SER A 72 14.35 12.21 8.96
CA SER A 72 15.69 11.63 9.02
C SER A 72 16.68 12.27 8.03
N TYR A 73 16.19 13.01 7.02
CA TYR A 73 16.99 13.85 6.14
C TYR A 73 17.29 15.26 6.73
N GLY A 74 16.82 15.53 7.94
CA GLY A 74 16.93 16.86 8.56
C GLY A 74 15.94 17.88 8.01
N ILE A 75 14.92 17.45 7.26
CA ILE A 75 13.89 18.32 6.69
C ILE A 75 12.76 18.45 7.71
N PRO A 76 12.48 19.67 8.22
CA PRO A 76 11.41 19.89 9.20
C PRO A 76 10.04 19.70 8.54
N ALA A 77 9.19 18.96 9.19
CA ALA A 77 7.80 18.74 8.78
C ALA A 77 6.90 18.57 9.99
N THR A 78 5.61 18.76 9.83
CA THR A 78 4.59 18.53 10.87
C THR A 78 3.58 17.46 10.46
N ILE A 79 2.80 17.02 11.41
CA ILE A 79 1.72 16.06 11.19
C ILE A 79 0.38 16.73 11.43
N TYR A 80 -0.55 16.58 10.47
CA TYR A 80 -1.95 16.97 10.64
C TYR A 80 -2.85 15.76 10.42
N SER A 81 -3.10 15.01 11.48
CA SER A 81 -3.94 13.80 11.43
C SER A 81 -4.59 13.52 12.79
N ALA A 82 -5.92 13.38 12.80
CA ALA A 82 -6.68 13.03 14.00
C ALA A 82 -6.27 11.65 14.54
N SER A 83 -6.02 10.68 13.67
CA SER A 83 -5.58 9.34 14.06
C SER A 83 -4.19 9.30 14.69
N CYS A 84 -3.35 10.33 14.45
CA CYS A 84 -2.06 10.50 15.08
C CYS A 84 -2.13 11.37 16.34
N GLY A 85 -3.28 11.96 16.66
CA GLY A 85 -3.44 12.91 17.78
C GLY A 85 -2.68 14.22 17.58
N LYS A 86 -2.25 14.56 16.35
CA LYS A 86 -1.48 15.77 16.02
C LYS A 86 -2.21 16.59 14.98
N LYS A 87 -2.22 17.91 15.15
CA LYS A 87 -2.88 18.88 14.25
C LYS A 87 -2.03 20.13 14.14
N GLU A 88 -0.80 19.97 13.63
CA GLU A 88 0.17 21.04 13.48
C GLU A 88 0.28 21.44 12.02
N LEU A 89 0.19 22.74 11.72
CA LEU A 89 0.38 23.30 10.38
C LEU A 89 1.77 23.91 10.28
N SER A 90 2.45 23.67 9.15
CA SER A 90 3.75 24.25 8.82
C SER A 90 3.90 24.37 7.29
N ASN A 91 5.08 24.71 6.82
CA ASN A 91 5.35 24.79 5.39
C ASN A 91 5.44 23.40 4.71
N MET A 92 5.68 22.34 5.49
CA MET A 92 5.71 20.95 5.02
C MET A 92 4.90 20.09 5.97
N ILE A 93 3.80 19.49 5.47
CA ILE A 93 2.78 18.85 6.27
C ILE A 93 2.52 17.44 5.75
N TYR A 94 2.64 16.44 6.64
CA TYR A 94 2.08 15.10 6.42
C TYR A 94 0.67 15.02 6.96
N ALA A 95 -0.28 14.63 6.16
CA ALA A 95 -1.68 14.60 6.57
C ALA A 95 -2.49 13.43 6.00
N THR A 96 -3.58 13.10 6.66
CA THR A 96 -4.66 12.29 6.08
C THR A 96 -5.73 13.22 5.51
N LEU A 97 -6.29 12.90 4.34
CA LEU A 97 -7.30 13.74 3.66
C LEU A 97 -8.48 14.07 4.58
N GLY A 98 -9.03 13.06 5.29
CA GLY A 98 -10.16 13.26 6.19
C GLY A 98 -9.92 14.26 7.33
N SER A 99 -8.64 14.48 7.72
CA SER A 99 -8.28 15.49 8.72
C SER A 99 -8.02 16.86 8.11
N ILE A 100 -7.18 16.92 7.07
CA ILE A 100 -6.66 18.17 6.52
C ILE A 100 -7.69 18.97 5.72
N LYS A 101 -8.69 18.31 5.13
CA LYS A 101 -9.76 18.98 4.36
C LYS A 101 -10.52 20.04 5.16
N LYS A 102 -10.56 19.91 6.49
CA LYS A 102 -11.26 20.83 7.39
C LYS A 102 -10.58 22.19 7.52
N VAL A 103 -9.33 22.30 7.10
CA VAL A 103 -8.50 23.51 7.24
C VAL A 103 -7.95 24.01 5.90
N VAL A 104 -8.61 23.68 4.79
CA VAL A 104 -8.16 24.04 3.44
C VAL A 104 -7.99 25.55 3.28
N GLY A 105 -8.86 26.36 3.88
CA GLY A 105 -8.73 27.83 3.90
C GLY A 105 -7.40 28.28 4.51
N GLN A 106 -7.01 27.73 5.66
CA GLN A 106 -5.72 28.02 6.29
C GLN A 106 -4.52 27.59 5.42
N LEU A 107 -4.64 26.44 4.75
CA LEU A 107 -3.58 26.00 3.81
C LEU A 107 -3.38 26.96 2.66
N LYS A 108 -4.46 27.54 2.14
CA LYS A 108 -4.41 28.59 1.09
C LYS A 108 -3.74 29.85 1.60
N GLU A 109 -4.15 30.34 2.76
CA GLU A 109 -3.56 31.51 3.40
C GLU A 109 -2.05 31.31 3.65
N MET A 110 -1.65 30.12 4.06
CA MET A 110 -0.25 29.73 4.21
C MET A 110 0.49 29.61 2.89
N GLY A 111 -0.21 29.62 1.76
CA GLY A 111 0.35 29.47 0.42
C GLY A 111 0.80 28.05 0.08
N ILE A 112 0.20 27.01 0.68
CA ILE A 112 0.43 25.59 0.29
C ILE A 112 0.03 25.45 -1.17
N ARG A 113 0.99 25.03 -2.01
CA ARG A 113 0.82 24.98 -3.49
C ARG A 113 1.31 23.68 -4.14
N ASN A 114 1.99 22.83 -3.39
CA ASN A 114 2.48 21.55 -3.86
C ASN A 114 1.81 20.42 -3.10
N VAL A 115 1.41 19.36 -3.79
CA VAL A 115 0.77 18.19 -3.18
C VAL A 115 1.45 16.92 -3.67
N LEU A 116 1.90 16.09 -2.73
CA LEU A 116 2.33 14.72 -2.97
C LEU A 116 1.26 13.79 -2.42
N ILE A 117 0.96 12.72 -3.15
CA ILE A 117 -0.10 11.77 -2.78
C ILE A 117 0.48 10.37 -2.80
N ASP A 118 0.58 9.74 -1.64
CA ASP A 118 0.97 8.34 -1.54
C ASP A 118 -0.24 7.43 -1.76
N GLU A 119 0.01 6.25 -2.34
CA GLU A 119 -1.01 5.29 -2.75
C GLU A 119 -2.17 5.95 -3.52
N ALA A 120 -1.80 6.69 -4.58
CA ALA A 120 -2.72 7.53 -5.36
C ALA A 120 -3.92 6.77 -5.98
N HIS A 121 -3.87 5.43 -6.00
CA HIS A 121 -4.99 4.59 -6.40
C HIS A 121 -6.05 4.44 -5.29
N ALA A 122 -5.70 4.64 -4.01
CA ALA A 122 -6.56 4.35 -2.86
C ALA A 122 -7.11 5.63 -2.23
N GLY A 123 -8.43 5.69 -2.02
CA GLY A 123 -9.06 6.76 -1.23
C GLY A 123 -9.16 8.14 -1.90
N TYR A 124 -8.66 8.29 -3.14
CA TYR A 124 -8.65 9.57 -3.86
C TYR A 124 -9.51 9.45 -5.13
N SER A 125 -10.84 9.48 -4.94
CA SER A 125 -11.77 9.39 -6.08
C SER A 125 -11.72 10.67 -6.91
N PRO A 126 -11.57 10.57 -8.24
CA PRO A 126 -11.64 11.73 -9.13
C PRO A 126 -13.07 12.13 -9.48
N GLU A 127 -14.09 11.46 -8.93
CA GLU A 127 -15.49 11.77 -9.19
C GLU A 127 -15.86 13.16 -8.66
N ASP A 128 -16.66 13.88 -9.44
CA ASP A 128 -17.17 15.20 -9.04
C ASP A 128 -17.98 15.08 -7.75
N GLY A 129 -17.74 16.03 -6.82
CA GLY A 129 -18.34 16.03 -5.50
C GLY A 129 -17.69 15.08 -4.48
N SER A 130 -16.69 14.30 -4.87
CA SER A 130 -15.90 13.53 -3.90
C SER A 130 -15.13 14.46 -2.95
N GLU A 131 -14.88 13.98 -1.72
CA GLU A 131 -14.09 14.75 -0.74
C GLU A 131 -12.72 15.18 -1.30
N PHE A 132 -12.09 14.30 -2.07
CA PHE A 132 -10.81 14.57 -2.69
C PHE A 132 -10.91 15.68 -3.73
N MET A 133 -11.85 15.59 -4.68
CA MET A 133 -12.00 16.62 -5.71
C MET A 133 -12.44 17.96 -5.13
N THR A 134 -13.34 17.96 -4.16
CA THR A 134 -13.75 19.18 -3.43
C THR A 134 -12.53 19.86 -2.80
N PHE A 135 -11.72 19.10 -2.07
CA PHE A 135 -10.48 19.58 -1.47
C PHE A 135 -9.48 20.14 -2.48
N MET A 136 -9.21 19.38 -3.56
CA MET A 136 -8.23 19.79 -4.57
C MET A 136 -8.71 21.01 -5.38
N ASN A 137 -10.01 21.08 -5.69
CA ASN A 137 -10.60 22.23 -6.38
C ASN A 137 -10.59 23.52 -5.53
N GLU A 138 -10.69 23.38 -4.21
CA GLU A 138 -10.58 24.49 -3.29
C GLU A 138 -9.12 24.90 -3.08
N LEU A 139 -8.22 23.97 -2.81
CA LEU A 139 -6.80 24.25 -2.60
C LEU A 139 -6.09 24.79 -3.85
N LYS A 140 -6.45 24.30 -5.04
CA LYS A 140 -5.85 24.65 -6.35
C LYS A 140 -4.32 24.55 -6.36
N PRO A 141 -3.75 23.40 -6.07
CA PRO A 141 -2.31 23.24 -6.01
C PRO A 141 -1.67 23.46 -7.39
N ARG A 142 -0.45 24.00 -7.41
CA ARG A 142 0.32 24.23 -8.64
C ARG A 142 0.96 22.96 -9.17
N LYS A 143 1.50 22.12 -8.28
CA LYS A 143 2.14 20.84 -8.63
C LYS A 143 1.51 19.71 -7.84
N VAL A 144 1.17 18.63 -8.52
CA VAL A 144 0.63 17.41 -7.91
C VAL A 144 1.34 16.19 -8.46
N ILE A 145 1.93 15.38 -7.56
CA ILE A 145 2.55 14.10 -7.93
C ILE A 145 1.91 12.99 -7.10
N GLY A 146 1.28 12.03 -7.76
CA GLY A 146 0.81 10.79 -7.16
C GLY A 146 1.86 9.68 -7.25
N PHE A 147 1.95 8.88 -6.20
CA PHE A 147 2.80 7.68 -6.14
C PHE A 147 1.92 6.46 -5.93
N THR A 148 2.17 5.38 -6.65
CA THR A 148 1.44 4.13 -6.46
C THR A 148 2.23 2.92 -6.97
N ALA A 149 1.97 1.76 -6.37
CA ALA A 149 2.43 0.47 -6.90
C ALA A 149 1.41 -0.14 -7.88
N THR A 150 0.13 0.17 -7.68
CA THR A 150 -1.01 -0.41 -8.40
C THR A 150 -1.81 0.70 -9.07
N PRO A 151 -1.49 1.09 -10.33
CA PRO A 151 -2.11 2.22 -11.00
C PRO A 151 -3.53 1.92 -11.51
N CYS A 152 -4.25 1.01 -10.86
CA CYS A 152 -5.57 0.56 -11.28
C CYS A 152 -6.50 0.37 -10.07
N ARG A 153 -7.80 0.37 -10.35
CA ARG A 153 -8.87 0.00 -9.42
C ARG A 153 -9.73 -1.10 -10.04
N LEU A 154 -10.25 -1.98 -9.20
CA LEU A 154 -11.30 -2.89 -9.61
C LEU A 154 -12.62 -2.14 -9.74
N LYS A 155 -13.28 -2.32 -10.88
CA LYS A 155 -14.66 -1.91 -11.10
C LYS A 155 -15.49 -3.14 -11.39
N ASN A 156 -16.47 -3.39 -10.56
CA ASN A 156 -17.41 -4.47 -10.79
C ASN A 156 -18.46 -4.01 -11.81
N MET A 157 -18.68 -4.83 -12.80
CA MET A 157 -19.67 -4.61 -13.85
C MET A 157 -20.59 -5.81 -13.90
N SER A 158 -21.90 -5.57 -14.05
CA SER A 158 -22.90 -6.63 -14.25
C SER A 158 -23.50 -6.49 -15.65
N ILE A 159 -23.47 -7.57 -16.40
CA ILE A 159 -24.20 -7.68 -17.68
C ILE A 159 -25.20 -8.84 -17.51
N GLY A 160 -26.49 -8.48 -17.41
CA GLY A 160 -27.53 -9.44 -17.07
C GLY A 160 -27.33 -10.01 -15.68
N GLN A 161 -27.26 -11.36 -15.57
CA GLN A 161 -27.02 -12.06 -14.30
C GLN A 161 -25.53 -12.34 -14.01
N THR A 162 -24.64 -11.96 -14.90
CA THR A 162 -23.21 -12.23 -14.76
C THR A 162 -22.47 -10.98 -14.27
N SER A 163 -21.78 -11.10 -13.14
CA SER A 163 -20.90 -10.05 -12.62
C SER A 163 -19.45 -10.39 -12.93
N TYR A 164 -18.70 -9.41 -13.37
CA TYR A 164 -17.27 -9.51 -13.61
C TYR A 164 -16.54 -8.26 -13.14
N SER A 165 -15.29 -8.42 -12.73
CA SER A 165 -14.44 -7.33 -12.28
C SER A 165 -13.49 -6.91 -13.39
N GLN A 166 -13.45 -5.61 -13.68
CA GLN A 166 -12.56 -5.02 -14.66
C GLN A 166 -11.51 -4.14 -13.96
N LEU A 167 -10.25 -4.27 -14.39
CA LEU A 167 -9.19 -3.35 -13.95
C LEU A 167 -9.28 -2.04 -14.74
N ASN A 168 -9.52 -0.95 -14.02
CA ASN A 168 -9.52 0.40 -14.58
C ASN A 168 -8.26 1.13 -14.16
N PHE A 169 -7.41 1.46 -15.13
CA PHE A 169 -6.23 2.29 -14.89
C PHE A 169 -6.63 3.71 -14.48
N ILE A 170 -6.03 4.22 -13.40
CA ILE A 170 -6.38 5.54 -12.83
C ILE A 170 -6.11 6.69 -13.82
N THR A 171 -5.20 6.52 -14.78
CA THR A 171 -4.95 7.46 -15.89
C THR A 171 -6.01 7.41 -16.98
N ARG A 172 -6.89 6.39 -16.98
CA ARG A 172 -7.96 6.19 -17.98
C ARG A 172 -9.38 6.28 -17.40
N MET A 173 -9.50 6.47 -16.08
CA MET A 173 -10.80 6.68 -15.44
C MET A 173 -11.45 7.97 -15.92
N ARG A 174 -12.76 8.06 -15.81
CA ARG A 174 -13.52 9.29 -16.12
C ARG A 174 -14.30 9.73 -14.87
N PRO A 175 -14.14 10.98 -14.44
CA PRO A 175 -13.18 12.01 -14.89
C PRO A 175 -11.71 11.63 -14.65
N VAL A 176 -10.78 12.15 -15.46
CA VAL A 176 -9.34 11.90 -15.31
C VAL A 176 -8.73 12.96 -14.41
N TYR A 177 -8.14 12.55 -13.31
CA TYR A 177 -7.35 13.44 -12.46
C TYR A 177 -5.85 13.38 -12.81
N PHE A 178 -5.22 12.21 -12.71
CA PHE A 178 -3.84 12.01 -13.13
C PHE A 178 -3.78 11.80 -14.65
N LYS A 179 -3.34 12.82 -15.38
CA LYS A 179 -3.35 12.80 -16.85
C LYS A 179 -2.12 12.12 -17.45
N ASN A 180 -0.98 12.23 -16.79
CA ASN A 180 0.29 11.82 -17.33
C ASN A 180 1.09 10.99 -16.34
N LEU A 181 1.82 10.03 -16.89
CA LEU A 181 2.83 9.22 -16.25
C LEU A 181 4.19 9.89 -16.48
N ILE A 182 4.93 10.22 -15.44
CA ILE A 182 6.26 10.80 -15.60
C ILE A 182 7.38 9.80 -15.38
N HIS A 183 7.12 8.72 -14.62
CA HIS A 183 8.09 7.66 -14.44
C HIS A 183 7.43 6.32 -14.06
N VAL A 184 8.02 5.22 -14.55
CA VAL A 184 7.63 3.86 -14.19
C VAL A 184 8.89 3.07 -13.85
N ILE A 185 9.00 2.64 -12.60
CA ILE A 185 10.06 1.73 -12.18
C ILE A 185 9.64 0.31 -12.56
N GLN A 186 10.43 -0.34 -13.41
CA GLN A 186 10.14 -1.69 -13.89
C GLN A 186 10.65 -2.75 -12.90
N VAL A 187 9.81 -3.74 -12.62
CA VAL A 187 10.17 -4.89 -11.77
C VAL A 187 11.36 -5.65 -12.36
N GLU A 188 11.36 -5.86 -13.68
CA GLU A 188 12.42 -6.54 -14.40
C GLU A 188 13.78 -5.87 -14.17
N GLU A 189 13.83 -4.54 -14.22
CA GLU A 189 15.04 -3.77 -13.97
C GLU A 189 15.56 -3.96 -12.54
N MET A 190 14.64 -3.96 -11.55
CA MET A 190 15.00 -4.21 -10.16
C MET A 190 15.54 -5.62 -9.93
N ILE A 191 15.00 -6.62 -10.63
CA ILE A 191 15.50 -8.01 -10.61
C ILE A 191 16.88 -8.08 -11.26
N ARG A 192 17.03 -7.49 -12.46
CA ARG A 192 18.30 -7.50 -13.20
C ARG A 192 19.44 -6.84 -12.41
N GLN A 193 19.13 -5.77 -11.67
CA GLN A 193 20.09 -5.08 -10.82
C GLN A 193 20.28 -5.74 -9.43
N GLY A 194 19.62 -6.85 -9.15
CA GLY A 194 19.73 -7.58 -7.88
C GLY A 194 19.06 -6.91 -6.68
N PHE A 195 18.20 -5.92 -6.90
CA PHE A 195 17.44 -5.23 -5.84
C PHE A 195 16.14 -5.93 -5.49
N TRP A 196 15.65 -6.83 -6.35
CA TRP A 196 14.46 -7.63 -6.16
C TRP A 196 14.74 -9.07 -6.49
N THR A 197 14.21 -9.99 -5.70
CA THR A 197 14.36 -11.43 -5.93
C THR A 197 13.30 -11.89 -6.94
N PRO A 198 13.67 -12.72 -7.95
CA PRO A 198 12.70 -13.33 -8.82
C PRO A 198 11.67 -14.15 -8.05
N LEU A 199 10.39 -14.01 -8.42
CA LEU A 199 9.32 -14.80 -7.84
C LEU A 199 9.22 -16.15 -8.55
N LYS A 200 9.08 -17.21 -7.77
CA LYS A 200 8.70 -18.53 -8.26
C LYS A 200 7.26 -18.79 -7.85
N TYR A 201 6.42 -19.08 -8.83
CA TYR A 201 5.01 -19.36 -8.61
C TYR A 201 4.76 -20.86 -8.64
N GLU A 202 3.96 -21.33 -7.71
CA GLU A 202 3.35 -22.67 -7.74
C GLU A 202 1.85 -22.46 -7.62
N THR A 203 1.09 -23.12 -8.47
CA THR A 203 -0.37 -23.06 -8.48
C THR A 203 -0.93 -24.45 -8.21
N TRP A 204 -2.08 -24.49 -7.56
CA TRP A 204 -2.82 -25.72 -7.30
C TRP A 204 -4.20 -25.61 -7.93
N ASP A 205 -4.72 -26.74 -8.38
CA ASP A 205 -6.07 -26.80 -8.90
C ASP A 205 -7.07 -26.44 -7.80
N PHE A 206 -8.02 -25.60 -8.16
CA PHE A 206 -9.04 -25.11 -7.25
C PHE A 206 -10.42 -25.15 -7.91
N ASN A 207 -11.37 -25.88 -7.29
CA ASN A 207 -12.76 -25.84 -7.71
C ASN A 207 -13.47 -24.69 -7.01
N GLY A 208 -13.89 -23.70 -7.78
CA GLY A 208 -14.58 -22.49 -7.31
C GLY A 208 -16.13 -22.60 -7.26
N ASP A 209 -16.72 -23.76 -7.55
CA ASP A 209 -18.19 -23.91 -7.65
C ASP A 209 -18.96 -23.55 -6.36
N ALA A 210 -18.30 -23.63 -5.21
CA ALA A 210 -18.87 -23.25 -3.94
C ALA A 210 -18.87 -21.72 -3.68
N LEU A 211 -18.09 -20.95 -4.44
CA LEU A 211 -17.95 -19.51 -4.22
C LEU A 211 -19.21 -18.75 -4.62
N LYS A 212 -19.72 -17.91 -3.72
CA LYS A 212 -20.88 -17.05 -3.92
C LYS A 212 -20.54 -15.61 -3.61
N LEU A 213 -20.89 -14.72 -4.52
CA LEU A 213 -20.72 -13.27 -4.30
C LEU A 213 -21.72 -12.77 -3.25
N ASN A 214 -21.33 -11.72 -2.52
CA ASN A 214 -22.22 -10.97 -1.64
C ASN A 214 -23.31 -10.24 -2.45
N SER A 215 -24.29 -9.65 -1.76
CA SER A 215 -25.43 -8.96 -2.39
C SER A 215 -25.00 -7.81 -3.33
N ASN A 216 -23.84 -7.22 -3.11
CA ASN A 216 -23.31 -6.14 -3.92
C ASN A 216 -22.44 -6.62 -5.08
N GLY A 217 -22.21 -7.93 -5.23
CA GLY A 217 -21.37 -8.52 -6.27
C GLY A 217 -19.89 -8.14 -6.20
N SER A 218 -19.42 -7.60 -5.07
CA SER A 218 -18.08 -7.05 -4.92
C SER A 218 -17.05 -8.02 -4.35
N GLU A 219 -17.51 -8.95 -3.49
CA GLU A 219 -16.65 -9.90 -2.78
C GLU A 219 -17.39 -11.24 -2.60
N TYR A 220 -16.64 -12.31 -2.43
CA TYR A 220 -17.23 -13.59 -2.03
C TYR A 220 -17.63 -13.57 -0.56
N THR A 221 -18.70 -14.27 -0.22
CA THR A 221 -19.14 -14.39 1.18
C THR A 221 -18.16 -15.27 1.96
N ALA A 222 -17.93 -14.94 3.24
CA ALA A 222 -17.03 -15.70 4.10
C ALA A 222 -17.41 -17.20 4.19
N GLU A 223 -18.71 -17.49 4.26
CA GLU A 223 -19.22 -18.87 4.31
C GLU A 223 -18.86 -19.63 3.02
N SER A 224 -19.02 -18.99 1.84
CA SER A 224 -18.71 -19.64 0.56
C SER A 224 -17.21 -19.86 0.37
N ILE A 225 -16.37 -18.95 0.87
CA ILE A 225 -14.92 -19.14 0.89
C ILE A 225 -14.55 -20.32 1.78
N SER A 226 -15.04 -20.38 3.00
CA SER A 226 -14.75 -21.47 3.95
C SER A 226 -15.24 -22.82 3.42
N GLU A 227 -16.39 -22.85 2.74
CA GLU A 227 -16.90 -24.05 2.09
C GLU A 227 -16.00 -24.50 0.93
N ALA A 228 -15.56 -23.57 0.09
CA ALA A 228 -14.64 -23.85 -1.01
C ALA A 228 -13.30 -24.37 -0.49
N VAL A 229 -12.72 -23.75 0.54
CA VAL A 229 -11.47 -24.18 1.20
C VAL A 229 -11.63 -25.61 1.73
N ARG A 230 -12.74 -25.93 2.40
CA ARG A 230 -13.05 -27.27 2.95
C ARG A 230 -13.20 -28.30 1.83
N LYS A 231 -14.00 -28.01 0.79
CA LYS A 231 -14.22 -28.92 -0.35
C LYS A 231 -12.95 -29.25 -1.12
N ASN A 232 -12.06 -28.28 -1.27
CA ASN A 232 -10.77 -28.47 -1.93
C ASN A 232 -9.67 -29.02 -1.00
N GLY A 233 -9.94 -29.19 0.30
CA GLY A 233 -8.97 -29.68 1.27
C GLY A 233 -7.72 -28.78 1.43
N LEU A 234 -7.87 -27.45 1.18
CA LEU A 234 -6.75 -26.53 1.09
C LEU A 234 -5.93 -26.43 2.38
N ASN A 235 -6.58 -26.50 3.55
CA ASN A 235 -5.85 -26.43 4.84
C ASN A 235 -4.88 -27.61 5.00
N ASN A 236 -5.26 -28.81 4.59
CA ASN A 236 -4.35 -29.97 4.62
C ASN A 236 -3.24 -29.85 3.57
N LEU A 237 -3.57 -29.31 2.39
CA LEU A 237 -2.58 -29.09 1.32
C LEU A 237 -1.55 -28.06 1.77
N ILE A 238 -1.96 -26.95 2.37
CA ILE A 238 -1.08 -25.93 2.95
C ILE A 238 -0.16 -26.56 4.01
N LEU A 239 -0.68 -27.32 4.96
CA LEU A 239 0.12 -27.96 5.99
C LEU A 239 1.17 -28.94 5.40
N ARG A 240 0.78 -29.76 4.42
CA ARG A 240 1.72 -30.64 3.69
C ARG A 240 2.82 -29.83 3.02
N ARG A 241 2.48 -28.71 2.39
CA ARG A 241 3.45 -27.85 1.74
C ARG A 241 4.41 -27.19 2.73
N LEU A 242 3.88 -26.73 3.88
CA LEU A 242 4.69 -26.16 4.96
C LEU A 242 5.70 -27.17 5.51
N MET A 243 5.36 -28.47 5.55
CA MET A 243 6.31 -29.52 5.96
C MET A 243 7.52 -29.62 5.04
N ILE A 244 7.36 -29.31 3.76
CA ILE A 244 8.47 -29.28 2.79
C ILE A 244 9.23 -27.95 2.93
N LEU A 245 8.52 -26.83 2.91
CA LEU A 245 9.09 -25.49 2.89
C LEU A 245 9.88 -25.14 4.16
N LYS A 246 9.49 -25.66 5.33
CA LYS A 246 10.19 -25.41 6.59
C LYS A 246 11.68 -25.80 6.58
N ASN A 247 12.07 -26.73 5.68
CA ASN A 247 13.45 -27.17 5.57
C ASN A 247 14.31 -26.28 4.63
N SER A 248 13.65 -25.52 3.75
CA SER A 248 14.32 -24.69 2.72
C SER A 248 14.09 -23.20 2.88
N CYS A 249 13.02 -22.78 3.57
CA CYS A 249 12.67 -21.38 3.75
C CYS A 249 12.96 -20.91 5.17
N LYS A 250 13.63 -19.76 5.31
CA LYS A 250 13.91 -19.16 6.62
C LYS A 250 12.66 -18.53 7.25
N SER A 251 11.78 -17.97 6.41
CA SER A 251 10.58 -17.25 6.83
C SER A 251 9.44 -17.57 5.88
N ILE A 252 8.29 -17.90 6.42
CA ILE A 252 7.09 -18.28 5.63
C ILE A 252 5.91 -17.47 6.15
N LEU A 253 5.24 -16.73 5.26
CA LEU A 253 4.00 -16.02 5.56
C LEU A 253 2.85 -16.75 4.86
N VAL A 254 1.80 -17.06 5.60
CA VAL A 254 0.63 -17.82 5.10
C VAL A 254 -0.63 -17.00 5.31
N PHE A 255 -1.37 -16.75 4.25
CA PHE A 255 -2.70 -16.15 4.32
C PHE A 255 -3.75 -17.25 4.24
N MET A 256 -4.71 -17.25 5.18
CA MET A 256 -5.77 -18.25 5.25
C MET A 256 -7.15 -17.59 5.18
N ASP A 257 -8.17 -18.41 5.03
CA ASP A 257 -9.57 -17.98 4.88
C ASP A 257 -10.17 -17.41 6.18
N SER A 258 -9.66 -17.82 7.33
CA SER A 258 -10.22 -17.44 8.63
C SER A 258 -9.18 -17.45 9.77
N VAL A 259 -9.47 -16.68 10.82
CA VAL A 259 -8.67 -16.68 12.06
C VAL A 259 -8.65 -18.06 12.72
N GLU A 260 -9.75 -18.81 12.61
CA GLU A 260 -9.86 -20.18 13.14
C GLU A 260 -8.91 -21.13 12.41
N SER A 261 -8.88 -21.08 11.08
CA SER A 261 -7.95 -21.85 10.26
C SER A 261 -6.49 -21.51 10.59
N CYS A 262 -6.16 -20.21 10.77
CA CYS A 262 -4.84 -19.76 11.20
C CYS A 262 -4.44 -20.37 12.55
N ASN A 263 -5.32 -20.27 13.55
CA ASN A 263 -5.04 -20.77 14.90
C ASN A 263 -4.88 -22.30 14.92
N THR A 264 -5.70 -23.01 14.16
CA THR A 264 -5.64 -24.47 14.05
C THR A 264 -4.33 -24.92 13.42
N ALA A 265 -3.95 -24.28 12.29
CA ALA A 265 -2.71 -24.59 11.59
C ALA A 265 -1.47 -24.27 12.46
N ALA A 266 -1.43 -23.11 13.10
CA ALA A 266 -0.34 -22.71 13.96
C ALA A 266 -0.19 -23.65 15.17
N ARG A 267 -1.29 -24.00 15.83
CA ARG A 267 -1.29 -24.98 16.93
C ARG A 267 -0.75 -26.31 16.45
N TRP A 268 -1.26 -26.82 15.33
CA TRP A 268 -0.80 -28.10 14.78
C TRP A 268 0.71 -28.08 14.52
N MET A 269 1.26 -27.01 13.94
CA MET A 269 2.70 -26.88 13.69
C MET A 269 3.51 -26.82 14.99
N ASN A 270 3.02 -26.10 15.99
CA ASN A 270 3.70 -26.00 17.28
C ASN A 270 3.72 -27.32 18.05
N ASP A 271 2.65 -28.10 17.95
CA ASP A 271 2.50 -29.38 18.66
C ASP A 271 3.28 -30.52 17.97
N HIS A 272 3.33 -30.54 16.63
CA HIS A 272 3.85 -31.68 15.89
C HIS A 272 5.24 -31.45 15.27
N ILE A 273 5.73 -30.21 15.22
CA ILE A 273 7.02 -29.91 14.59
C ILE A 273 8.00 -29.36 15.62
N ARG A 274 7.71 -28.18 16.17
CA ARG A 274 8.53 -27.52 17.18
C ARG A 274 7.71 -26.42 17.85
N SER A 275 7.71 -26.37 19.17
CA SER A 275 7.10 -25.27 19.93
C SER A 275 7.69 -23.92 19.50
N GLY A 276 6.84 -22.94 19.25
CA GLY A 276 7.24 -21.58 18.82
C GLY A 276 7.65 -21.44 17.36
N ILE A 277 7.49 -22.49 16.51
CA ILE A 277 7.77 -22.40 15.08
C ILE A 277 6.77 -21.53 14.34
N ALA A 278 5.53 -21.45 14.83
CA ALA A 278 4.43 -20.74 14.19
C ALA A 278 3.73 -19.79 15.15
N ASP A 279 3.38 -18.62 14.63
CA ASP A 279 2.58 -17.58 15.29
C ASP A 279 1.39 -17.16 14.40
N VAL A 280 0.38 -16.51 14.99
CA VAL A 280 -0.78 -15.96 14.26
C VAL A 280 -0.86 -14.45 14.49
N VAL A 281 -1.09 -13.70 13.39
CA VAL A 281 -1.36 -12.27 13.42
C VAL A 281 -2.64 -11.98 12.65
N HIS A 282 -3.60 -11.29 13.26
CA HIS A 282 -4.86 -10.91 12.61
C HIS A 282 -5.32 -9.52 13.09
N GLY A 283 -6.43 -9.02 12.58
CA GLY A 283 -6.96 -7.68 12.90
C GLY A 283 -7.18 -7.44 14.40
N GLY A 284 -7.58 -8.48 15.15
CA GLY A 284 -7.78 -8.43 16.61
C GLY A 284 -6.51 -8.61 17.44
N THR A 285 -5.34 -8.89 16.84
CA THR A 285 -4.09 -9.07 17.59
C THR A 285 -3.65 -7.73 18.22
N PRO A 286 -3.48 -7.64 19.55
CA PRO A 286 -3.03 -6.43 20.24
C PRO A 286 -1.70 -5.91 19.68
N LYS A 287 -1.55 -4.57 19.59
CA LYS A 287 -0.38 -3.94 18.98
C LYS A 287 0.95 -4.45 19.51
N LYS A 288 1.12 -4.50 20.85
CA LYS A 288 2.36 -4.99 21.49
C LYS A 288 2.66 -6.45 21.13
N GLN A 289 1.64 -7.29 21.08
CA GLN A 289 1.79 -8.71 20.70
C GLN A 289 2.17 -8.84 19.22
N ARG A 290 1.54 -8.05 18.34
CA ARG A 290 1.87 -8.01 16.92
C ARG A 290 3.34 -7.60 16.71
N GLU A 291 3.78 -6.54 17.37
CA GLU A 291 5.17 -6.08 17.31
C GLU A 291 6.16 -7.18 17.78
N ALA A 292 5.84 -7.87 18.86
CA ALA A 292 6.67 -8.97 19.38
C ALA A 292 6.73 -10.17 18.42
N ILE A 293 5.60 -10.53 17.78
CA ILE A 293 5.55 -11.60 16.76
C ILE A 293 6.39 -11.23 15.55
N VAL A 294 6.21 -10.01 15.04
CA VAL A 294 6.97 -9.52 13.88
C VAL A 294 8.46 -9.50 14.16
N GLU A 295 8.88 -9.10 15.36
CA GLU A 295 10.28 -9.10 15.73
C GLU A 295 10.85 -10.53 15.83
N ARG A 296 10.13 -11.47 16.43
CA ARG A 296 10.53 -12.90 16.45
C ARG A 296 10.63 -13.47 15.04
N PHE A 297 9.68 -13.11 14.14
CA PHE A 297 9.70 -13.55 12.77
C PHE A 297 10.93 -13.01 12.01
N LYS A 298 11.26 -11.73 12.19
CA LYS A 298 12.44 -11.10 11.56
C LYS A 298 13.76 -11.68 12.10
N SER A 299 13.83 -11.98 13.39
CA SER A 299 15.02 -12.56 14.04
C SER A 299 15.15 -14.07 13.82
N GLY A 300 14.16 -14.73 13.21
CA GLY A 300 14.14 -16.19 12.99
C GLY A 300 13.72 -17.01 14.21
N GLY A 301 13.24 -16.40 15.27
CA GLY A 301 12.66 -17.09 16.42
C GLY A 301 11.34 -17.81 16.08
N THR A 302 10.52 -17.21 15.23
CA THR A 302 9.33 -17.81 14.58
C THR A 302 9.60 -17.95 13.08
N GLN A 303 9.34 -19.12 12.53
CA GLN A 303 9.57 -19.39 11.11
C GLN A 303 8.32 -19.17 10.24
N VAL A 304 7.14 -19.44 10.79
CA VAL A 304 5.86 -19.36 10.07
C VAL A 304 4.94 -18.37 10.76
N VAL A 305 4.39 -17.43 10.01
CA VAL A 305 3.34 -16.53 10.50
C VAL A 305 2.09 -16.72 9.64
N PHE A 306 0.97 -17.03 10.28
CA PHE A 306 -0.35 -17.10 9.68
C PHE A 306 -1.08 -15.76 9.85
N ASN A 307 -1.79 -15.34 8.77
CA ASN A 307 -2.60 -14.11 8.76
C ASN A 307 -3.96 -14.34 8.09
#